data_9631a92f65c1f380c6eaeffbdfef176c
#
_entry.id   9631a92f65c1f380c6eaeffbdfef176c
#
_cell.length_a   1.000
_cell.length_b   1.000
_cell.length_c   1.000
_cell.angle_alpha   90.00
_cell.angle_beta   90.00
_cell.angle_gamma   90.00
#
_symmetry.space_group_name_H-M   'P 1'
#
loop_
_entity.id
_entity.type
_entity.pdbx_description
1 polymer ?
#
loop_
_entity_poly.entity_id
_entity_poly.type
_entity_poly.pdbx_seq_one_letter_code
_entity_poly.pdbx_strand_id
1 'polypeptide(L)'
;MSRIGIFCFFIIASMGAPFAVAADMLVDDVPIPADARVEVPLEVSETLSRFSGAWVGSWGDRLHHILIVEDISASGEAHVVYAVGNNGVKGVWRRLEATVSGNALTIDDTFNATYVLTPADSLRATYRRGDAVGQATLSRIALTELMLPGAHVAWATPSEFLDTRLQEGGKPIRLEVVIKKPSGSGPFPLLVFNHGSTGRGTDSNLFTATYASPQIADFFVEKGWIVAFPQRRGRGKSDGLYDEGFAPDRAQGYSCDSGRSLPGADRALDDIKEAVDALRQRSDVAAGRILIGGISRGGVLAIAYAGMHPEQVLGVLNFVGGWMGEGCSTAAEINGALFQRGGKFGRPTLWLYGQHDRYYSIEHSRSNFDVFKKAGGNGEFFEYAVPGGIGHALLAYPNLWSGDVERYLTVIGALRAQ
;
A
#
# COMPACT_ATOMS: atom_id res chain seq x y z
N MET A 1 -23.44 -26.22 88.26
CA MET A 1 -23.12 -27.22 87.27
C MET A 1 -23.72 -26.71 85.94
N SER A 2 -22.92 -26.02 85.20
CA SER A 2 -23.37 -25.36 83.97
C SER A 2 -22.86 -26.16 82.79
N ARG A 3 -23.76 -26.52 81.87
CA ARG A 3 -23.44 -27.23 80.59
C ARG A 3 -23.25 -26.19 79.50
N ILE A 4 -22.04 -26.16 79.01
CA ILE A 4 -21.64 -25.32 77.85
C ILE A 4 -21.99 -26.13 76.60
N GLY A 5 -22.91 -25.56 75.76
CA GLY A 5 -23.21 -26.11 74.45
C GLY A 5 -22.25 -25.53 73.41
N ILE A 6 -21.53 -26.42 72.72
CA ILE A 6 -20.65 -26.03 71.56
C ILE A 6 -21.51 -25.99 70.31
N PHE A 7 -21.65 -24.78 69.71
CA PHE A 7 -22.23 -24.61 68.36
C PHE A 7 -21.09 -24.72 67.32
N CYS A 8 -21.11 -25.81 66.52
CA CYS A 8 -20.27 -25.93 65.34
C CYS A 8 -20.88 -25.15 64.18
N PHE A 9 -20.22 -24.06 63.80
CA PHE A 9 -20.51 -23.38 62.52
C PHE A 9 -19.86 -24.15 61.36
N PHE A 10 -20.64 -24.77 60.52
CA PHE A 10 -20.19 -25.29 59.21
C PHE A 10 -20.08 -24.10 58.24
N ILE A 11 -18.88 -23.67 57.93
CA ILE A 11 -18.59 -22.77 56.82
C ILE A 11 -18.62 -23.63 55.56
N ILE A 12 -19.69 -23.53 54.74
CA ILE A 12 -19.70 -24.04 53.37
C ILE A 12 -18.87 -23.07 52.54
N ALA A 13 -17.60 -23.41 52.30
CA ALA A 13 -16.79 -22.78 51.29
C ALA A 13 -17.35 -23.18 49.91
N SER A 14 -18.06 -22.28 49.26
CA SER A 14 -18.37 -22.40 47.86
C SER A 14 -17.06 -22.25 47.04
N MET A 15 -16.48 -23.37 46.66
CA MET A 15 -15.43 -23.39 45.67
C MET A 15 -16.07 -22.96 44.36
N GLY A 16 -15.96 -21.66 44.02
CA GLY A 16 -16.16 -21.20 42.67
C GLY A 16 -15.16 -21.92 41.77
N ALA A 17 -15.66 -22.68 40.80
CA ALA A 17 -14.81 -23.28 39.79
C ALA A 17 -13.99 -22.16 39.13
N PRO A 18 -12.67 -22.33 38.93
CA PRO A 18 -11.91 -21.34 38.16
C PRO A 18 -12.52 -21.29 36.77
N PHE A 19 -12.93 -20.09 36.35
CA PHE A 19 -13.25 -19.86 34.94
C PHE A 19 -12.00 -20.29 34.17
N ALA A 20 -12.11 -21.36 33.39
CA ALA A 20 -11.04 -21.74 32.46
C ALA A 20 -10.92 -20.61 31.48
N VAL A 21 -9.82 -19.84 31.58
CA VAL A 21 -9.43 -18.89 30.54
C VAL A 21 -9.18 -19.77 29.31
N ALA A 22 -10.00 -19.63 28.30
CA ALA A 22 -9.80 -20.33 27.03
C ALA A 22 -8.35 -20.06 26.55
N ALA A 23 -7.65 -21.14 26.20
CA ALA A 23 -6.27 -21.00 25.73
C ALA A 23 -6.24 -20.14 24.46
N ASP A 24 -5.26 -19.24 24.34
CA ASP A 24 -5.08 -18.46 23.11
C ASP A 24 -4.87 -19.40 21.92
N MET A 25 -5.46 -19.06 20.79
CA MET A 25 -5.12 -19.64 19.50
C MET A 25 -4.01 -18.81 18.86
N LEU A 26 -3.16 -19.45 18.07
CA LEU A 26 -2.09 -18.77 17.37
C LEU A 26 -2.34 -18.87 15.85
N VAL A 27 -2.47 -17.72 15.20
CA VAL A 27 -2.54 -17.60 13.74
C VAL A 27 -1.19 -17.05 13.29
N ASP A 28 -0.32 -17.91 12.76
CA ASP A 28 1.10 -17.66 12.57
C ASP A 28 1.76 -17.16 13.86
N ASP A 29 2.08 -15.87 13.99
CA ASP A 29 2.65 -15.26 15.19
C ASP A 29 1.67 -14.37 15.98
N VAL A 30 0.40 -14.30 15.54
CA VAL A 30 -0.64 -13.46 16.16
C VAL A 30 -1.53 -14.31 17.08
N PRO A 31 -1.51 -14.06 18.40
CA PRO A 31 -2.45 -14.71 19.30
C PRO A 31 -3.85 -14.08 19.15
N ILE A 32 -4.88 -14.92 19.18
CA ILE A 32 -6.29 -14.51 19.26
C ILE A 32 -7.01 -15.33 20.35
N PRO A 33 -8.09 -14.80 20.95
CA PRO A 33 -8.85 -15.57 21.93
C PRO A 33 -9.56 -16.75 21.26
N ALA A 34 -9.50 -17.94 21.88
CA ALA A 34 -10.15 -19.15 21.37
C ALA A 34 -11.68 -19.06 21.37
N ASP A 35 -12.25 -18.11 22.09
CA ASP A 35 -13.68 -17.81 22.16
C ASP A 35 -14.10 -16.62 21.28
N ALA A 36 -13.24 -16.17 20.36
CA ALA A 36 -13.59 -15.13 19.41
C ALA A 36 -14.82 -15.51 18.59
N ARG A 37 -15.74 -14.59 18.47
CA ARG A 37 -17.00 -14.80 17.74
C ARG A 37 -17.35 -13.55 16.93
N VAL A 38 -18.22 -13.72 15.97
CA VAL A 38 -18.80 -12.61 15.20
C VAL A 38 -20.31 -12.78 15.24
N GLU A 39 -20.98 -11.82 15.84
CA GLU A 39 -22.43 -11.74 15.84
C GLU A 39 -22.86 -10.85 14.69
N VAL A 40 -23.65 -11.39 13.74
CA VAL A 40 -24.19 -10.60 12.65
C VAL A 40 -25.35 -9.79 13.16
N PRO A 41 -25.27 -8.46 13.22
CA PRO A 41 -26.34 -7.64 13.78
C PRO A 41 -27.59 -7.68 12.88
N LEU A 42 -28.75 -8.01 13.48
CA LEU A 42 -30.00 -8.16 12.73
C LEU A 42 -30.74 -6.84 12.44
N GLU A 43 -30.35 -5.72 13.09
CA GLU A 43 -31.07 -4.44 13.02
C GLU A 43 -30.14 -3.22 12.87
N VAL A 44 -29.02 -3.37 12.16
CA VAL A 44 -28.11 -2.26 11.89
C VAL A 44 -28.11 -1.90 10.41
N SER A 45 -27.72 -0.65 10.10
CA SER A 45 -27.58 -0.21 8.71
C SER A 45 -26.54 -1.06 7.96
N GLU A 46 -26.69 -1.17 6.63
CA GLU A 46 -25.74 -1.88 5.77
C GLU A 46 -24.30 -1.35 5.96
N THR A 47 -24.13 -0.06 6.13
CA THR A 47 -22.81 0.57 6.38
C THR A 47 -22.17 0.05 7.65
N LEU A 48 -22.91 -0.08 8.74
CA LEU A 48 -22.42 -0.60 10.01
C LEU A 48 -22.09 -2.10 9.91
N SER A 49 -23.00 -2.89 9.33
CA SER A 49 -22.81 -4.34 9.20
C SER A 49 -21.60 -4.73 8.37
N ARG A 50 -21.16 -3.88 7.44
CA ARG A 50 -19.96 -4.10 6.63
C ARG A 50 -18.66 -4.09 7.44
N PHE A 51 -18.62 -3.57 8.65
CA PHE A 51 -17.44 -3.70 9.52
C PHE A 51 -17.36 -5.04 10.23
N SER A 52 -18.50 -5.69 10.48
CA SER A 52 -18.57 -6.96 11.22
C SER A 52 -17.75 -8.04 10.54
N GLY A 53 -17.03 -8.85 11.33
CA GLY A 53 -16.20 -9.93 10.81
C GLY A 53 -14.74 -9.84 11.20
N ALA A 54 -13.93 -10.69 10.58
CA ALA A 54 -12.49 -10.73 10.82
C ALA A 54 -11.72 -10.12 9.65
N TRP A 55 -10.63 -9.42 9.99
CA TRP A 55 -9.80 -8.66 9.08
C TRP A 55 -8.34 -8.91 9.40
N VAL A 56 -7.51 -9.12 8.37
CA VAL A 56 -6.10 -9.44 8.51
C VAL A 56 -5.23 -8.55 7.65
N GLY A 57 -4.08 -8.15 8.17
CA GLY A 57 -3.12 -7.30 7.47
C GLY A 57 -1.85 -7.10 8.28
N SER A 58 -1.06 -6.09 7.92
CA SER A 58 0.19 -5.82 8.62
C SER A 58 0.42 -4.32 8.78
N TRP A 59 0.83 -3.88 9.97
CA TRP A 59 1.31 -2.53 10.23
C TRP A 59 2.70 -2.36 9.62
N GLY A 60 2.83 -1.44 8.65
CA GLY A 60 4.09 -1.16 7.98
C GLY A 60 4.73 -2.39 7.33
N ASP A 61 3.94 -3.32 6.81
CA ASP A 61 4.33 -4.57 6.15
C ASP A 61 5.17 -5.55 7.00
N ARG A 62 5.24 -5.33 8.32
CA ARG A 62 6.11 -6.14 9.22
C ARG A 62 5.39 -6.69 10.42
N LEU A 63 4.48 -5.94 11.04
CA LEU A 63 3.78 -6.35 12.25
C LEU A 63 2.41 -6.88 11.86
N HIS A 64 2.25 -8.20 11.87
CA HIS A 64 0.98 -8.86 11.59
C HIS A 64 -0.11 -8.37 12.52
N HIS A 65 -1.29 -8.16 11.98
CA HIS A 65 -2.43 -7.60 12.71
C HIS A 65 -3.73 -8.28 12.31
N ILE A 66 -4.51 -8.68 13.32
CA ILE A 66 -5.87 -9.16 13.19
C ILE A 66 -6.80 -8.21 13.94
N LEU A 67 -7.86 -7.79 13.27
CA LEU A 67 -8.99 -7.11 13.87
C LEU A 67 -10.23 -8.02 13.72
N ILE A 68 -10.87 -8.39 14.82
CA ILE A 68 -12.15 -9.09 14.78
C ILE A 68 -13.19 -8.12 15.35
N VAL A 69 -14.16 -7.75 14.55
CA VAL A 69 -15.31 -6.95 15.00
C VAL A 69 -16.39 -7.96 15.43
N GLU A 70 -16.48 -8.17 16.74
CA GLU A 70 -17.30 -9.23 17.33
C GLU A 70 -18.79 -8.90 17.26
N ASP A 71 -19.14 -7.65 17.56
CA ASP A 71 -20.52 -7.13 17.44
C ASP A 71 -20.53 -5.63 17.17
N ILE A 72 -21.66 -5.12 16.68
CA ILE A 72 -21.90 -3.68 16.46
C ILE A 72 -23.36 -3.38 16.79
N SER A 73 -23.59 -2.39 17.64
CA SER A 73 -24.92 -1.89 17.96
C SER A 73 -25.48 -0.94 16.89
N ALA A 74 -26.77 -0.68 16.92
CA ALA A 74 -27.43 0.30 16.04
C ALA A 74 -26.93 1.74 16.26
N SER A 75 -26.36 2.05 17.44
CA SER A 75 -25.71 3.34 17.74
C SER A 75 -24.29 3.45 17.17
N GLY A 76 -23.71 2.34 16.67
CA GLY A 76 -22.36 2.27 16.17
C GLY A 76 -21.31 1.91 17.24
N GLU A 77 -21.72 1.57 18.46
CA GLU A 77 -20.82 1.00 19.46
C GLU A 77 -20.46 -0.43 19.07
N ALA A 78 -19.19 -0.79 19.14
CA ALA A 78 -18.68 -2.08 18.72
C ALA A 78 -17.69 -2.67 19.74
N HIS A 79 -17.69 -3.99 19.86
CA HIS A 79 -16.67 -4.72 20.59
C HIS A 79 -15.73 -5.39 19.60
N VAL A 80 -14.44 -5.22 19.82
CA VAL A 80 -13.43 -5.73 18.89
C VAL A 80 -12.31 -6.46 19.60
N VAL A 81 -11.77 -7.49 18.93
CA VAL A 81 -10.46 -8.06 19.27
C VAL A 81 -9.40 -7.36 18.42
N TYR A 82 -8.49 -6.64 19.07
CA TYR A 82 -7.30 -6.08 18.47
C TYR A 82 -6.12 -6.99 18.78
N ALA A 83 -5.52 -7.62 17.79
CA ALA A 83 -4.42 -8.55 17.96
C ALA A 83 -3.24 -8.19 17.06
N VAL A 84 -2.03 -8.32 17.59
CA VAL A 84 -0.78 -8.08 16.85
C VAL A 84 0.22 -9.20 17.10
N GLY A 85 1.02 -9.49 16.08
CA GLY A 85 2.06 -10.49 16.10
C GLY A 85 3.33 -10.04 16.85
N ASN A 86 4.40 -10.79 16.67
CA ASN A 86 5.67 -10.54 17.33
C ASN A 86 6.39 -9.30 16.75
N ASN A 87 6.86 -8.42 17.62
CA ASN A 87 7.67 -7.25 17.24
C ASN A 87 8.81 -7.07 18.24
N GLY A 88 9.73 -8.02 18.31
CA GLY A 88 10.78 -8.06 19.33
C GLY A 88 10.28 -8.39 20.75
N VAL A 89 8.95 -8.41 20.93
CA VAL A 89 8.22 -8.89 22.09
C VAL A 89 7.13 -9.85 21.62
N LYS A 90 6.66 -10.73 22.53
CA LYS A 90 5.58 -11.69 22.22
C LYS A 90 4.33 -10.95 21.76
N GLY A 91 3.69 -11.48 20.71
CA GLY A 91 2.39 -11.00 20.23
C GLY A 91 1.33 -10.95 21.33
N VAL A 92 0.38 -10.05 21.19
CA VAL A 92 -0.70 -9.83 22.18
C VAL A 92 -2.02 -9.56 21.50
N TRP A 93 -3.11 -9.86 22.22
CA TRP A 93 -4.44 -9.43 21.85
C TRP A 93 -5.16 -8.74 23.02
N ARG A 94 -6.16 -7.93 22.70
CA ARG A 94 -7.04 -7.25 23.66
C ARG A 94 -8.45 -7.18 23.09
N ARG A 95 -9.47 -7.35 23.94
CA ARG A 95 -10.83 -6.90 23.62
C ARG A 95 -10.94 -5.44 24.00
N LEU A 96 -11.45 -4.63 23.09
CA LEU A 96 -11.57 -3.18 23.19
C LEU A 96 -12.95 -2.75 22.74
N GLU A 97 -13.37 -1.61 23.24
CA GLU A 97 -14.51 -0.87 22.70
C GLU A 97 -14.07 -0.03 21.50
N ALA A 98 -14.94 0.10 20.53
CA ALA A 98 -14.75 0.90 19.33
C ALA A 98 -16.05 1.62 18.96
N THR A 99 -15.94 2.67 18.18
CA THR A 99 -17.10 3.40 17.66
C THR A 99 -17.05 3.44 16.14
N VAL A 100 -18.17 3.10 15.51
CA VAL A 100 -18.35 3.24 14.06
C VAL A 100 -19.15 4.51 13.76
N SER A 101 -18.57 5.40 12.97
CA SER A 101 -19.23 6.62 12.50
C SER A 101 -18.96 6.79 11.00
N GLY A 102 -20.02 6.85 10.21
CA GLY A 102 -19.91 6.85 8.76
C GLY A 102 -19.19 5.60 8.25
N ASN A 103 -18.10 5.76 7.51
CA ASN A 103 -17.29 4.68 6.99
C ASN A 103 -16.02 4.40 7.82
N ALA A 104 -15.95 4.86 9.07
CA ALA A 104 -14.79 4.69 9.94
C ALA A 104 -15.16 4.01 11.26
N LEU A 105 -14.36 3.00 11.66
CA LEU A 105 -14.34 2.39 12.98
C LEU A 105 -13.12 2.95 13.73
N THR A 106 -13.32 3.46 14.95
CA THR A 106 -12.24 4.04 15.76
C THR A 106 -12.14 3.36 17.10
N ILE A 107 -10.94 2.94 17.44
CA ILE A 107 -10.54 2.51 18.79
C ILE A 107 -9.81 3.69 19.42
N ASP A 108 -10.25 4.14 20.59
CA ASP A 108 -9.61 5.19 21.38
C ASP A 108 -9.35 4.67 22.81
N ASP A 109 -8.14 4.18 23.02
CA ASP A 109 -7.69 3.59 24.28
C ASP A 109 -6.32 4.21 24.66
N THR A 110 -5.35 3.42 25.05
CA THR A 110 -3.94 3.84 25.26
C THR A 110 -3.22 4.19 23.94
N PHE A 111 -3.87 3.97 22.84
CA PHE A 111 -3.53 4.36 21.49
C PHE A 111 -4.81 4.71 20.72
N ASN A 112 -4.67 5.38 19.61
CA ASN A 112 -5.78 5.60 18.67
C ASN A 112 -5.54 4.77 17.41
N ALA A 113 -6.55 3.99 17.00
CA ALA A 113 -6.54 3.29 15.71
C ALA A 113 -7.86 3.54 14.99
N THR A 114 -7.77 4.03 13.75
CA THR A 114 -8.93 4.29 12.89
C THR A 114 -8.86 3.38 11.67
N TYR A 115 -9.96 2.71 11.39
CA TYR A 115 -10.14 1.78 10.27
C TYR A 115 -11.22 2.32 9.35
N VAL A 116 -10.85 2.72 8.15
CA VAL A 116 -11.76 3.26 7.13
C VAL A 116 -12.11 2.17 6.13
N LEU A 117 -13.40 1.87 5.99
CA LEU A 117 -13.89 0.93 5.00
C LEU A 117 -13.72 1.51 3.61
N THR A 118 -13.09 0.73 2.72
CA THR A 118 -12.84 1.13 1.35
C THR A 118 -13.90 0.56 0.40
N PRO A 119 -14.07 1.13 -0.80
CA PRO A 119 -14.95 0.56 -1.83
C PRO A 119 -14.58 -0.86 -2.28
N ALA A 120 -13.31 -1.24 -2.11
CA ALA A 120 -12.79 -2.58 -2.42
C ALA A 120 -13.03 -3.60 -1.29
N ASP A 121 -13.91 -3.30 -0.32
CA ASP A 121 -14.21 -4.12 0.87
C ASP A 121 -12.95 -4.54 1.65
N SER A 122 -12.07 -3.57 1.88
CA SER A 122 -10.91 -3.66 2.75
C SER A 122 -10.94 -2.55 3.79
N LEU A 123 -10.15 -2.66 4.86
CA LEU A 123 -9.99 -1.60 5.85
C LEU A 123 -8.64 -0.93 5.67
N ARG A 124 -8.65 0.40 5.49
CA ARG A 124 -7.43 1.22 5.62
C ARG A 124 -7.32 1.67 7.07
N ALA A 125 -6.23 1.28 7.70
CA ALA A 125 -6.01 1.55 9.10
C ALA A 125 -4.88 2.57 9.32
N THR A 126 -5.08 3.45 10.29
CA THR A 126 -4.05 4.36 10.82
C THR A 126 -3.96 4.16 12.33
N TYR A 127 -2.74 3.94 12.82
CA TYR A 127 -2.42 3.80 14.24
C TYR A 127 -1.64 5.02 14.71
N ARG A 128 -1.93 5.50 15.92
CA ARG A 128 -1.21 6.61 16.58
C ARG A 128 -1.00 6.30 18.06
N ARG A 129 0.25 6.49 18.52
CA ARG A 129 0.59 6.44 19.94
C ARG A 129 1.78 7.36 20.19
N GLY A 130 1.55 8.51 20.82
CA GLY A 130 2.56 9.58 20.88
C GLY A 130 2.97 10.00 19.48
N ASP A 131 4.28 10.02 19.20
CA ASP A 131 4.84 10.36 17.89
C ASP A 131 4.83 9.17 16.90
N ALA A 132 4.51 7.97 17.37
CA ALA A 132 4.48 6.79 16.52
C ALA A 132 3.20 6.78 15.66
N VAL A 133 3.38 6.67 14.34
CA VAL A 133 2.30 6.54 13.35
C VAL A 133 2.54 5.28 12.53
N GLY A 134 1.52 4.42 12.44
CA GLY A 134 1.52 3.22 11.59
C GLY A 134 0.36 3.27 10.60
N GLN A 135 0.55 2.62 9.47
CA GLN A 135 -0.51 2.39 8.47
C GLN A 135 -0.59 0.91 8.15
N ALA A 136 -1.81 0.44 7.89
CA ALA A 136 -2.08 -0.92 7.44
C ALA A 136 -3.24 -0.94 6.44
N THR A 137 -3.28 -1.97 5.62
CA THR A 137 -4.48 -2.36 4.87
C THR A 137 -4.85 -3.76 5.31
N LEU A 138 -6.11 -3.94 5.71
CA LEU A 138 -6.61 -5.23 6.13
C LEU A 138 -7.61 -5.75 5.10
N SER A 139 -7.50 -7.02 4.78
CA SER A 139 -8.45 -7.75 3.94
C SER A 139 -9.38 -8.59 4.81
N ARG A 140 -10.62 -8.77 4.38
CA ARG A 140 -11.59 -9.61 5.05
C ARG A 140 -11.18 -11.08 4.96
N ILE A 141 -11.41 -11.82 6.04
CA ILE A 141 -11.26 -13.29 6.10
C ILE A 141 -12.44 -13.89 6.86
N ALA A 142 -12.79 -15.13 6.58
CA ALA A 142 -13.77 -15.82 7.41
C ALA A 142 -13.18 -16.15 8.79
N LEU A 143 -13.90 -15.81 9.87
CA LEU A 143 -13.44 -16.14 11.22
C LEU A 143 -13.17 -17.63 11.38
N THR A 144 -13.99 -18.48 10.75
CA THR A 144 -13.82 -19.94 10.75
C THR A 144 -12.49 -20.40 10.17
N GLU A 145 -11.90 -19.65 9.24
CA GLU A 145 -10.56 -19.94 8.70
C GLU A 145 -9.47 -19.61 9.72
N LEU A 146 -9.61 -18.49 10.46
CA LEU A 146 -8.67 -18.12 11.52
C LEU A 146 -8.71 -19.09 12.70
N MET A 147 -9.88 -19.70 12.97
CA MET A 147 -10.08 -20.60 14.11
C MET A 147 -9.65 -22.05 13.81
N LEU A 148 -9.10 -22.36 12.64
CA LEU A 148 -8.55 -23.67 12.32
C LEU A 148 -7.22 -23.90 13.06
N PRO A 149 -6.97 -25.10 13.61
CA PRO A 149 -5.66 -25.44 14.16
C PRO A 149 -4.56 -25.29 13.10
N GLY A 150 -3.53 -24.49 13.39
CA GLY A 150 -2.45 -24.21 12.44
C GLY A 150 -2.86 -23.29 11.28
N ALA A 151 -3.86 -22.44 11.49
CA ALA A 151 -4.28 -21.46 10.49
C ALA A 151 -3.10 -20.61 10.04
N HIS A 152 -2.92 -20.52 8.73
CA HIS A 152 -1.97 -19.64 8.07
C HIS A 152 -2.71 -18.57 7.27
N VAL A 153 -2.29 -17.33 7.38
CA VAL A 153 -2.90 -16.20 6.70
C VAL A 153 -1.91 -15.60 5.69
N ALA A 154 -2.41 -15.27 4.52
CA ALA A 154 -1.65 -14.44 3.59
C ALA A 154 -1.60 -13.00 4.09
N TRP A 155 -0.64 -12.69 4.95
CA TRP A 155 -0.43 -11.34 5.51
C TRP A 155 -0.05 -10.31 4.46
N ALA A 156 0.57 -10.78 3.37
CA ALA A 156 0.90 -9.94 2.24
C ALA A 156 -0.36 -9.62 1.42
N THR A 157 -0.38 -8.43 0.84
CA THR A 157 -1.39 -8.07 -0.16
C THR A 157 -1.46 -9.16 -1.23
N PRO A 158 -2.65 -9.71 -1.55
CA PRO A 158 -2.78 -10.70 -2.61
C PRO A 158 -2.15 -10.21 -3.90
N SER A 159 -1.28 -11.01 -4.49
CA SER A 159 -0.58 -10.68 -5.73
C SER A 159 -0.67 -11.83 -6.73
N GLU A 160 -0.58 -11.48 -8.01
CA GLU A 160 -0.54 -12.39 -9.15
C GLU A 160 0.86 -12.34 -9.78
N PHE A 161 1.14 -13.20 -10.76
CA PHE A 161 2.35 -13.15 -11.55
C PHE A 161 2.03 -12.87 -13.02
N LEU A 162 2.76 -11.95 -13.61
CA LEU A 162 2.76 -11.67 -15.04
C LEU A 162 3.87 -12.49 -15.71
N ASP A 163 3.53 -13.31 -16.67
CA ASP A 163 4.51 -13.92 -17.57
C ASP A 163 5.07 -12.85 -18.49
N THR A 164 6.39 -12.83 -18.65
CA THR A 164 7.10 -11.85 -19.46
C THR A 164 7.99 -12.54 -20.52
N ARG A 165 8.47 -11.75 -21.47
CA ARG A 165 9.49 -12.22 -22.44
C ARG A 165 10.92 -12.06 -21.90
N LEU A 166 11.07 -11.49 -20.72
CA LEU A 166 12.37 -11.29 -20.10
C LEU A 166 13.02 -12.62 -19.71
N GLN A 167 14.33 -12.65 -19.83
CA GLN A 167 15.15 -13.77 -19.38
C GLN A 167 16.36 -13.26 -18.59
N GLU A 168 16.78 -14.01 -17.59
CA GLU A 168 17.97 -13.74 -16.83
C GLU A 168 18.67 -15.06 -16.49
N GLY A 169 19.96 -15.17 -16.86
CA GLY A 169 20.69 -16.43 -16.69
C GLY A 169 20.06 -17.63 -17.43
N GLY A 170 19.38 -17.38 -18.56
CA GLY A 170 18.67 -18.42 -19.34
C GLY A 170 17.34 -18.88 -18.73
N LYS A 171 16.84 -18.21 -17.67
CA LYS A 171 15.56 -18.51 -17.03
C LYS A 171 14.54 -17.44 -17.37
N PRO A 172 13.27 -17.82 -17.61
CA PRO A 172 12.18 -16.85 -17.79
C PRO A 172 11.96 -16.05 -16.49
N ILE A 173 11.58 -14.79 -16.64
CA ILE A 173 11.26 -13.87 -15.55
C ILE A 173 9.77 -13.66 -15.49
N ARG A 174 9.15 -13.89 -14.34
CA ARG A 174 7.78 -13.46 -14.02
C ARG A 174 7.86 -12.27 -13.09
N LEU A 175 6.98 -11.32 -13.30
CA LEU A 175 6.87 -10.15 -12.44
C LEU A 175 5.64 -10.29 -11.54
N GLU A 176 5.84 -10.11 -10.25
CA GLU A 176 4.73 -10.00 -9.30
C GLU A 176 3.93 -8.72 -9.58
N VAL A 177 2.61 -8.79 -9.50
CA VAL A 177 1.73 -7.64 -9.61
C VAL A 177 0.62 -7.70 -8.55
N VAL A 178 0.39 -6.59 -7.87
CA VAL A 178 -0.81 -6.39 -7.06
C VAL A 178 -1.86 -5.71 -7.92
N ILE A 179 -3.06 -6.27 -8.01
CA ILE A 179 -4.17 -5.71 -8.78
C ILE A 179 -5.31 -5.36 -7.84
N LYS A 180 -5.78 -4.13 -7.93
CA LYS A 180 -7.01 -3.65 -7.30
C LYS A 180 -7.98 -3.24 -8.38
N LYS A 181 -9.24 -3.70 -8.29
CA LYS A 181 -10.21 -3.44 -9.33
C LYS A 181 -11.62 -3.19 -8.79
N PRO A 182 -12.46 -2.48 -9.54
CA PRO A 182 -13.88 -2.36 -9.22
C PRO A 182 -14.59 -3.72 -9.27
N SER A 183 -15.76 -3.80 -8.65
CA SER A 183 -16.68 -4.93 -8.85
C SER A 183 -17.19 -4.97 -10.29
N GLY A 184 -17.50 -6.18 -10.78
CA GLY A 184 -18.00 -6.40 -12.13
C GLY A 184 -16.97 -7.02 -13.08
N SER A 185 -17.40 -7.28 -14.33
CA SER A 185 -16.61 -8.02 -15.33
C SER A 185 -15.68 -7.15 -16.18
N GLY A 186 -15.88 -5.84 -16.22
CA GLY A 186 -15.13 -4.93 -17.11
C GLY A 186 -15.60 -4.96 -18.57
N PRO A 187 -14.74 -4.61 -19.56
CA PRO A 187 -13.36 -4.18 -19.37
C PRO A 187 -13.24 -2.77 -18.74
N PHE A 188 -12.33 -2.62 -17.81
CA PHE A 188 -12.07 -1.37 -17.09
C PHE A 188 -10.83 -0.65 -17.64
N PRO A 189 -10.75 0.69 -17.57
CA PRO A 189 -9.50 1.40 -17.78
C PRO A 189 -8.47 1.01 -16.73
N LEU A 190 -7.18 1.09 -17.07
CA LEU A 190 -6.07 0.63 -16.24
C LEU A 190 -5.11 1.77 -15.88
N LEU A 191 -4.77 1.88 -14.61
CA LEU A 191 -3.58 2.60 -14.14
C LEU A 191 -2.48 1.59 -13.80
N VAL A 192 -1.32 1.69 -14.46
CA VAL A 192 -0.09 1.00 -14.05
C VAL A 192 0.72 1.96 -13.18
N PHE A 193 0.84 1.68 -11.89
CA PHE A 193 1.50 2.55 -10.93
C PHE A 193 2.80 1.94 -10.39
N ASN A 194 3.91 2.59 -10.69
CA ASN A 194 5.25 2.09 -10.48
C ASN A 194 5.81 2.49 -9.11
N HIS A 195 6.42 1.54 -8.41
CA HIS A 195 7.04 1.75 -7.10
C HIS A 195 8.33 2.59 -7.18
N GLY A 196 8.71 3.17 -6.05
CA GLY A 196 9.97 3.88 -5.86
C GLY A 196 11.18 2.95 -5.66
N SER A 197 12.27 3.53 -5.15
CA SER A 197 13.48 2.79 -4.75
C SER A 197 13.28 2.06 -3.42
N THR A 198 14.29 1.31 -3.01
CA THR A 198 14.43 0.71 -1.68
C THR A 198 15.33 1.56 -0.78
N GLY A 199 15.02 2.84 -0.64
CA GLY A 199 15.85 3.80 0.07
C GLY A 199 17.21 3.99 -0.63
N ARG A 200 18.31 3.69 0.07
CA ARG A 200 19.67 3.75 -0.50
C ARG A 200 20.08 2.47 -1.24
N GLY A 201 19.27 1.41 -1.21
CA GLY A 201 19.61 0.11 -1.77
C GLY A 201 20.54 -0.72 -0.87
N THR A 202 20.71 -0.35 0.41
CA THR A 202 21.61 -1.02 1.36
C THR A 202 20.89 -2.03 2.26
N ASP A 203 19.57 -2.01 2.31
CA ASP A 203 18.75 -2.93 3.11
C ASP A 203 18.07 -3.95 2.18
N SER A 204 18.61 -5.17 2.12
CA SER A 204 18.07 -6.26 1.30
C SER A 204 16.66 -6.70 1.72
N ASN A 205 16.26 -6.48 2.97
CA ASN A 205 14.89 -6.80 3.41
C ASN A 205 13.83 -5.96 2.70
N LEU A 206 14.21 -4.76 2.25
CA LEU A 206 13.30 -3.91 1.45
C LEU A 206 13.12 -4.43 0.02
N PHE A 207 14.02 -5.28 -0.49
CA PHE A 207 13.90 -5.84 -1.84
C PHE A 207 12.73 -6.83 -1.91
N THR A 208 12.49 -7.60 -0.87
CA THR A 208 11.43 -8.62 -0.81
C THR A 208 10.06 -8.06 -0.45
N ALA A 209 9.95 -6.77 -0.13
CA ALA A 209 8.68 -6.13 0.19
C ALA A 209 7.87 -5.85 -1.08
N THR A 210 6.67 -6.42 -1.17
CA THR A 210 5.69 -6.14 -2.23
C THR A 210 5.11 -4.74 -2.04
N TYR A 211 5.14 -3.92 -3.07
CA TYR A 211 4.61 -2.56 -3.05
C TYR A 211 3.18 -2.49 -3.57
N ALA A 212 2.33 -1.79 -2.84
CA ALA A 212 1.05 -1.27 -3.30
C ALA A 212 0.75 0.03 -2.54
N SER A 213 0.00 0.95 -3.17
CA SER A 213 -0.46 2.18 -2.51
C SER A 213 -1.98 2.13 -2.35
N PRO A 214 -2.48 1.97 -1.12
CA PRO A 214 -3.92 2.04 -0.86
C PRO A 214 -4.54 3.35 -1.32
N GLN A 215 -3.84 4.48 -1.13
CA GLN A 215 -4.33 5.80 -1.51
C GLN A 215 -4.60 5.93 -3.00
N ILE A 216 -3.70 5.41 -3.83
CA ILE A 216 -3.87 5.37 -5.29
C ILE A 216 -4.93 4.34 -5.67
N ALA A 217 -4.90 3.15 -5.06
CA ALA A 217 -5.86 2.10 -5.36
C ALA A 217 -7.30 2.58 -5.12
N ASP A 218 -7.58 3.10 -3.92
CA ASP A 218 -8.93 3.54 -3.55
C ASP A 218 -9.42 4.68 -4.45
N PHE A 219 -8.58 5.70 -4.67
CA PHE A 219 -8.93 6.84 -5.51
C PHE A 219 -9.35 6.42 -6.93
N PHE A 220 -8.61 5.49 -7.55
CA PHE A 220 -8.87 5.07 -8.92
C PHE A 220 -9.95 3.99 -9.01
N VAL A 221 -10.03 3.06 -8.05
CA VAL A 221 -11.07 2.03 -8.02
C VAL A 221 -12.45 2.66 -7.84
N GLU A 222 -12.59 3.69 -6.99
CA GLU A 222 -13.83 4.49 -6.87
C GLU A 222 -14.28 5.12 -8.18
N LYS A 223 -13.34 5.45 -9.06
CA LYS A 223 -13.59 6.03 -10.39
C LYS A 223 -13.73 4.98 -11.50
N GLY A 224 -13.83 3.71 -11.12
CA GLY A 224 -14.04 2.60 -12.06
C GLY A 224 -12.79 2.16 -12.81
N TRP A 225 -11.59 2.36 -12.25
CA TRP A 225 -10.30 1.97 -12.83
C TRP A 225 -9.73 0.73 -12.15
N ILE A 226 -9.12 -0.16 -12.92
CA ILE A 226 -8.16 -1.12 -12.38
C ILE A 226 -6.87 -0.37 -12.04
N VAL A 227 -6.26 -0.71 -10.90
CA VAL A 227 -4.91 -0.25 -10.54
C VAL A 227 -3.99 -1.45 -10.40
N ALA A 228 -2.92 -1.48 -11.17
CA ALA A 228 -1.90 -2.51 -11.11
C ALA A 228 -0.58 -1.92 -10.58
N PHE A 229 0.02 -2.62 -9.61
CA PHE A 229 1.31 -2.28 -9.00
C PHE A 229 2.33 -3.38 -9.36
N PRO A 230 2.94 -3.34 -10.54
CA PRO A 230 3.97 -4.32 -10.90
C PRO A 230 5.22 -4.14 -10.05
N GLN A 231 5.79 -5.25 -9.61
CA GLN A 231 7.09 -5.28 -8.94
C GLN A 231 8.16 -5.55 -10.00
N ARG A 232 9.13 -4.65 -10.14
CA ARG A 232 10.25 -4.85 -11.08
C ARG A 232 11.13 -6.03 -10.64
N ARG A 233 11.94 -6.60 -11.55
CA ARG A 233 12.81 -7.77 -11.30
C ARG A 233 13.48 -7.70 -9.93
N GLY A 234 13.35 -8.78 -9.16
CA GLY A 234 13.93 -8.92 -7.83
C GLY A 234 13.31 -8.09 -6.73
N ARG A 235 12.20 -7.35 -7.03
CA ARG A 235 11.36 -6.70 -6.01
C ARG A 235 10.18 -7.59 -5.64
N GLY A 236 9.76 -7.52 -4.35
CA GLY A 236 8.68 -8.35 -3.85
C GLY A 236 9.00 -9.82 -4.10
N LYS A 237 8.11 -10.50 -4.81
CA LYS A 237 8.26 -11.91 -5.23
C LYS A 237 8.60 -12.06 -6.71
N SER A 238 8.93 -10.98 -7.42
CA SER A 238 9.36 -11.05 -8.82
C SER A 238 10.63 -11.83 -8.97
N ASP A 239 10.71 -12.64 -10.03
CA ASP A 239 11.93 -13.37 -10.39
C ASP A 239 13.08 -12.41 -10.76
N GLY A 240 14.31 -12.92 -10.76
CA GLY A 240 15.51 -12.21 -11.17
C GLY A 240 16.21 -11.42 -10.06
N LEU A 241 17.28 -10.72 -10.42
CA LEU A 241 18.05 -9.91 -9.49
C LEU A 241 17.48 -8.49 -9.44
N TYR A 242 17.26 -7.95 -8.23
CA TYR A 242 16.96 -6.52 -8.09
C TYR A 242 18.22 -5.71 -8.38
N ASP A 243 18.27 -5.09 -9.56
CA ASP A 243 19.41 -4.26 -9.98
C ASP A 243 18.93 -3.01 -10.74
N GLU A 244 18.95 -1.90 -10.06
CA GLU A 244 18.60 -0.57 -10.56
C GLU A 244 19.80 0.38 -10.47
N GLY A 245 20.97 -0.08 -10.93
CA GLY A 245 22.18 0.72 -10.97
C GLY A 245 22.93 0.75 -9.64
N PHE A 246 23.28 -0.42 -9.10
CA PHE A 246 24.07 -0.53 -7.89
C PHE A 246 25.56 -0.23 -8.13
N ALA A 247 26.24 0.19 -7.06
CA ALA A 247 27.71 0.25 -7.02
C ALA A 247 28.34 -1.13 -7.28
N PRO A 248 29.61 -1.22 -7.69
CA PRO A 248 30.30 -2.50 -7.87
C PRO A 248 30.23 -3.40 -6.63
N ASP A 249 30.45 -2.80 -5.46
CA ASP A 249 30.10 -3.39 -4.18
C ASP A 249 28.65 -3.02 -3.85
N ARG A 250 27.74 -3.97 -3.98
CA ARG A 250 26.29 -3.76 -3.77
C ARG A 250 25.94 -3.34 -2.34
N ALA A 251 26.80 -3.62 -1.35
CA ALA A 251 26.61 -3.18 0.01
C ALA A 251 26.65 -1.65 0.15
N GLN A 252 27.25 -0.95 -0.80
CA GLN A 252 27.24 0.51 -0.89
C GLN A 252 25.93 1.09 -1.45
N GLY A 253 25.03 0.23 -1.95
CA GLY A 253 23.75 0.64 -2.52
C GLY A 253 23.85 1.17 -3.94
N TYR A 254 22.98 2.13 -4.29
CA TYR A 254 22.91 2.68 -5.64
C TYR A 254 24.11 3.55 -5.97
N SER A 255 24.58 3.45 -7.22
CA SER A 255 25.71 4.19 -7.74
C SER A 255 25.34 5.59 -8.18
N CYS A 256 26.16 6.58 -7.84
CA CYS A 256 26.13 7.92 -8.44
C CYS A 256 26.75 7.99 -9.84
N ASP A 257 27.37 6.93 -10.32
CA ASP A 257 27.93 6.88 -11.68
C ASP A 257 26.80 6.75 -12.71
N SER A 258 26.71 7.68 -13.65
CA SER A 258 25.69 7.69 -14.72
C SER A 258 25.80 6.47 -15.62
N GLY A 259 27.03 5.96 -15.85
CA GLY A 259 27.29 4.75 -16.62
C GLY A 259 26.75 3.46 -15.98
N ARG A 260 26.39 3.49 -14.69
CA ARG A 260 25.71 2.40 -13.97
C ARG A 260 24.24 2.70 -13.71
N SER A 261 23.97 3.93 -13.35
CA SER A 261 22.64 4.38 -12.94
C SER A 261 21.65 4.37 -14.11
N LEU A 262 22.05 4.87 -15.28
CA LEU A 262 21.19 4.91 -16.46
C LEU A 262 20.87 3.50 -17.02
N PRO A 263 21.83 2.57 -17.17
CA PRO A 263 21.51 1.17 -17.51
C PRO A 263 20.58 0.50 -16.50
N GLY A 264 20.70 0.83 -15.20
CA GLY A 264 19.77 0.36 -14.18
C GLY A 264 18.35 0.88 -14.41
N ALA A 265 18.20 2.13 -14.87
CA ALA A 265 16.91 2.69 -15.25
C ALA A 265 16.37 2.07 -16.56
N ASP A 266 17.23 1.76 -17.53
CA ASP A 266 16.84 1.06 -18.76
C ASP A 266 16.28 -0.32 -18.45
N ARG A 267 16.97 -1.07 -17.56
CA ARG A 267 16.49 -2.37 -17.08
C ARG A 267 15.10 -2.24 -16.42
N ALA A 268 14.88 -1.22 -15.61
CA ALA A 268 13.59 -0.96 -14.97
C ALA A 268 12.50 -0.59 -15.99
N LEU A 269 12.85 0.12 -17.07
CA LEU A 269 11.93 0.45 -18.17
C LEU A 269 11.54 -0.79 -18.98
N ASP A 270 12.46 -1.74 -19.17
CA ASP A 270 12.14 -3.04 -19.80
C ASP A 270 11.11 -3.81 -18.95
N ASP A 271 11.27 -3.83 -17.62
CA ASP A 271 10.30 -4.46 -16.71
C ASP A 271 8.91 -3.83 -16.81
N ILE A 272 8.86 -2.49 -16.83
CA ILE A 272 7.61 -1.75 -16.98
C ILE A 272 6.95 -2.07 -18.32
N LYS A 273 7.73 -2.14 -19.39
CA LYS A 273 7.23 -2.49 -20.73
C LYS A 273 6.58 -3.85 -20.74
N GLU A 274 7.25 -4.85 -20.22
CA GLU A 274 6.72 -6.20 -20.18
C GLU A 274 5.46 -6.30 -19.28
N ALA A 275 5.46 -5.59 -18.14
CA ALA A 275 4.29 -5.54 -17.28
C ALA A 275 3.08 -4.88 -17.98
N VAL A 276 3.28 -3.76 -18.67
CA VAL A 276 2.22 -3.09 -19.44
C VAL A 276 1.72 -4.00 -20.58
N ASP A 277 2.62 -4.63 -21.32
CA ASP A 277 2.26 -5.53 -22.41
C ASP A 277 1.43 -6.72 -21.92
N ALA A 278 1.81 -7.34 -20.79
CA ALA A 278 1.07 -8.45 -20.19
C ALA A 278 -0.31 -7.99 -19.65
N LEU A 279 -0.37 -6.87 -18.95
CA LEU A 279 -1.61 -6.34 -18.40
C LEU A 279 -2.61 -5.94 -19.50
N ARG A 280 -2.15 -5.46 -20.63
CA ARG A 280 -3.01 -5.12 -21.79
C ARG A 280 -3.71 -6.32 -22.43
N GLN A 281 -3.19 -7.53 -22.22
CA GLN A 281 -3.79 -8.77 -22.76
C GLN A 281 -4.93 -9.31 -21.87
N ARG A 282 -5.14 -8.74 -20.68
CA ARG A 282 -6.20 -9.19 -19.78
C ARG A 282 -7.57 -8.86 -20.34
N SER A 283 -8.49 -9.78 -20.23
CA SER A 283 -9.88 -9.60 -20.71
C SER A 283 -10.68 -8.56 -19.93
N ASP A 284 -10.29 -8.31 -18.65
CA ASP A 284 -10.91 -7.30 -17.79
C ASP A 284 -10.32 -5.88 -17.98
N VAL A 285 -9.32 -5.70 -18.88
CA VAL A 285 -8.64 -4.42 -19.14
C VAL A 285 -9.07 -3.85 -20.50
N ALA A 286 -9.44 -2.57 -20.50
CA ALA A 286 -9.64 -1.78 -21.72
C ALA A 286 -8.29 -1.34 -22.30
N ALA A 287 -7.71 -2.15 -23.18
CA ALA A 287 -6.33 -2.04 -23.69
C ALA A 287 -5.97 -0.67 -24.31
N GLY A 288 -6.94 0.12 -24.76
CA GLY A 288 -6.77 1.47 -25.30
C GLY A 288 -6.89 2.58 -24.24
N ARG A 289 -7.13 2.25 -22.96
CA ARG A 289 -7.37 3.21 -21.89
C ARG A 289 -6.43 2.97 -20.71
N ILE A 290 -5.14 3.23 -20.94
CA ILE A 290 -4.08 3.00 -19.96
C ILE A 290 -3.49 4.34 -19.52
N LEU A 291 -3.39 4.54 -18.21
CA LEU A 291 -2.56 5.56 -17.57
C LEU A 291 -1.31 4.88 -17.02
N ILE A 292 -0.21 5.61 -17.00
CA ILE A 292 0.98 5.21 -16.28
C ILE A 292 1.29 6.24 -15.19
N GLY A 293 1.74 5.77 -14.05
CA GLY A 293 2.15 6.65 -12.96
C GLY A 293 3.19 5.99 -12.08
N GLY A 294 3.63 6.73 -11.07
CA GLY A 294 4.53 6.18 -10.07
C GLY A 294 5.02 7.22 -9.08
N ILE A 295 5.70 6.72 -8.06
CA ILE A 295 6.32 7.52 -7.01
C ILE A 295 7.84 7.43 -7.09
N SER A 296 8.55 8.56 -6.83
CA SER A 296 10.01 8.58 -6.76
C SER A 296 10.63 8.02 -8.05
N ARG A 297 11.46 6.97 -8.01
CA ARG A 297 11.96 6.27 -9.21
C ARG A 297 10.84 5.86 -10.17
N GLY A 298 9.71 5.39 -9.63
CA GLY A 298 8.54 5.03 -10.45
C GLY A 298 7.95 6.23 -11.20
N GLY A 299 8.00 7.42 -10.61
CA GLY A 299 7.50 8.66 -11.24
C GLY A 299 8.33 9.07 -12.46
N VAL A 300 9.65 9.15 -12.33
CA VAL A 300 10.52 9.47 -13.47
C VAL A 300 10.48 8.40 -14.55
N LEU A 301 10.40 7.11 -14.15
CA LEU A 301 10.25 6.01 -15.11
C LEU A 301 8.92 6.09 -15.87
N ALA A 302 7.82 6.50 -15.22
CA ALA A 302 6.54 6.69 -15.89
C ALA A 302 6.61 7.79 -16.97
N ILE A 303 7.29 8.91 -16.68
CA ILE A 303 7.55 9.98 -17.65
C ILE A 303 8.42 9.45 -18.82
N ALA A 304 9.52 8.77 -18.52
CA ALA A 304 10.41 8.22 -19.55
C ALA A 304 9.69 7.17 -20.43
N TYR A 305 8.94 6.27 -19.82
CA TYR A 305 8.16 5.26 -20.51
C TYR A 305 7.16 5.86 -21.51
N ALA A 306 6.40 6.87 -21.07
CA ALA A 306 5.43 7.53 -21.93
C ALA A 306 6.06 8.16 -23.17
N GLY A 307 7.26 8.75 -23.04
CA GLY A 307 7.97 9.29 -24.20
C GLY A 307 8.56 8.23 -25.12
N MET A 308 8.87 7.04 -24.59
CA MET A 308 9.34 5.90 -25.38
C MET A 308 8.21 5.12 -26.07
N HIS A 309 6.99 5.14 -25.49
CA HIS A 309 5.81 4.41 -25.94
C HIS A 309 4.56 5.31 -25.95
N PRO A 310 4.57 6.47 -26.67
CA PRO A 310 3.53 7.49 -26.55
C PRO A 310 2.15 7.02 -27.00
N GLU A 311 2.08 5.98 -27.84
CA GLU A 311 0.83 5.40 -28.32
C GLU A 311 0.14 4.47 -27.28
N GLN A 312 0.87 4.02 -26.28
CA GLN A 312 0.39 3.01 -25.34
C GLN A 312 -0.38 3.58 -24.16
N VAL A 313 -0.19 4.87 -23.84
CA VAL A 313 -0.76 5.48 -22.64
C VAL A 313 -1.51 6.77 -22.96
N LEU A 314 -2.57 7.05 -22.17
CA LEU A 314 -3.39 8.26 -22.30
C LEU A 314 -2.76 9.47 -21.59
N GLY A 315 -2.02 9.22 -20.51
CA GLY A 315 -1.47 10.26 -19.66
C GLY A 315 -0.52 9.70 -18.61
N VAL A 316 0.11 10.59 -17.86
CA VAL A 316 1.15 10.26 -16.87
C VAL A 316 0.92 10.97 -15.55
N LEU A 317 1.09 10.25 -14.44
CA LEU A 317 1.08 10.76 -13.09
C LEU A 317 2.47 10.60 -12.47
N ASN A 318 3.15 11.71 -12.20
CA ASN A 318 4.48 11.74 -11.63
C ASN A 318 4.45 12.29 -10.20
N PHE A 319 4.46 11.40 -9.21
CA PHE A 319 4.53 11.78 -7.80
C PHE A 319 5.97 11.81 -7.31
N VAL A 320 6.45 12.99 -6.91
CA VAL A 320 7.79 13.25 -6.36
C VAL A 320 8.89 12.49 -7.10
N GLY A 321 8.82 12.50 -8.45
CA GLY A 321 9.65 11.67 -9.31
C GLY A 321 11.10 12.11 -9.37
N GLY A 322 11.99 11.12 -9.40
CA GLY A 322 13.41 11.27 -9.56
C GLY A 322 14.10 9.90 -9.40
N TRP A 323 15.25 9.75 -10.02
CA TRP A 323 16.03 8.52 -10.00
C TRP A 323 17.12 8.56 -8.93
N MET A 324 17.88 9.66 -8.89
CA MET A 324 18.95 9.86 -7.90
C MET A 324 18.66 11.11 -7.07
N GLY A 325 18.81 10.99 -5.74
CA GLY A 325 18.68 12.12 -4.82
C GLY A 325 19.84 13.13 -4.97
N GLU A 326 19.59 14.40 -4.62
CA GLU A 326 20.53 15.51 -4.74
C GLU A 326 21.83 15.37 -3.94
N GLY A 327 21.88 14.44 -2.98
CA GLY A 327 23.13 14.07 -2.32
C GLY A 327 24.16 13.40 -3.24
N CYS A 328 23.74 13.03 -4.46
CA CYS A 328 24.62 12.50 -5.51
C CYS A 328 25.00 13.64 -6.46
N SER A 329 26.29 13.87 -6.69
CA SER A 329 26.78 14.98 -7.53
C SER A 329 26.32 14.93 -8.98
N THR A 330 25.95 13.75 -9.48
CA THR A 330 25.44 13.53 -10.85
C THR A 330 23.91 13.45 -10.90
N ALA A 331 23.22 13.77 -9.81
CA ALA A 331 21.76 13.66 -9.75
C ALA A 331 21.04 14.48 -10.85
N ALA A 332 21.49 15.71 -11.11
CA ALA A 332 20.91 16.56 -12.13
C ALA A 332 21.10 15.98 -13.55
N GLU A 333 22.28 15.42 -13.84
CA GLU A 333 22.59 14.76 -15.11
C GLU A 333 21.69 13.52 -15.31
N ILE A 334 21.65 12.62 -14.32
CA ILE A 334 20.92 11.35 -14.40
C ILE A 334 19.42 11.59 -14.48
N ASN A 335 18.88 12.44 -13.60
CA ASN A 335 17.44 12.75 -13.59
C ASN A 335 17.05 13.49 -14.87
N GLY A 336 17.82 14.47 -15.29
CA GLY A 336 17.60 15.21 -16.53
C GLY A 336 17.57 14.31 -17.76
N ALA A 337 18.53 13.38 -17.89
CA ALA A 337 18.57 12.41 -18.98
C ALA A 337 17.33 11.52 -19.06
N LEU A 338 16.79 11.10 -17.91
CA LEU A 338 15.58 10.29 -17.87
C LEU A 338 14.32 11.10 -18.17
N PHE A 339 14.18 12.30 -17.61
CA PHE A 339 13.04 13.16 -17.88
C PHE A 339 13.01 13.67 -19.34
N GLN A 340 14.18 13.90 -19.93
CA GLN A 340 14.30 14.27 -21.35
C GLN A 340 13.68 13.21 -22.27
N ARG A 341 13.75 11.91 -21.92
CA ARG A 341 13.12 10.83 -22.70
C ARG A 341 11.61 11.01 -22.83
N GLY A 342 10.98 11.58 -21.79
CA GLY A 342 9.54 11.87 -21.77
C GLY A 342 9.10 12.96 -22.74
N GLY A 343 10.01 13.78 -23.24
CA GLY A 343 9.71 14.94 -24.11
C GLY A 343 9.00 14.59 -25.42
N LYS A 344 9.07 13.34 -25.86
CA LYS A 344 8.34 12.84 -27.04
C LYS A 344 6.86 12.53 -26.77
N PHE A 345 6.43 12.55 -25.53
CA PHE A 345 5.02 12.36 -25.16
C PHE A 345 4.28 13.68 -25.30
N GLY A 346 3.60 13.85 -26.42
CA GLY A 346 2.93 15.12 -26.75
C GLY A 346 1.63 15.40 -25.97
N ARG A 347 1.14 14.44 -25.15
CA ARG A 347 -0.07 14.60 -24.34
C ARG A 347 0.28 15.21 -22.98
N PRO A 348 -0.70 15.82 -22.27
CA PRO A 348 -0.45 16.36 -20.94
C PRO A 348 0.06 15.33 -19.94
N THR A 349 1.00 15.72 -19.09
CA THR A 349 1.49 14.96 -17.92
C THR A 349 1.27 15.76 -16.64
N LEU A 350 1.07 15.08 -15.53
CA LEU A 350 0.84 15.71 -14.22
C LEU A 350 2.02 15.44 -13.28
N TRP A 351 2.62 16.52 -12.74
CA TRP A 351 3.77 16.49 -11.86
C TRP A 351 3.39 17.05 -10.49
N LEU A 352 3.50 16.21 -9.46
CA LEU A 352 3.01 16.46 -8.11
C LEU A 352 4.16 16.32 -7.12
N TYR A 353 4.59 17.43 -6.51
CA TYR A 353 5.76 17.48 -5.65
C TYR A 353 5.46 18.10 -4.29
N GLY A 354 6.03 17.54 -3.23
CA GLY A 354 5.91 18.06 -1.88
C GLY A 354 7.08 18.98 -1.52
N GLN A 355 6.79 20.09 -0.86
CA GLN A 355 7.82 20.97 -0.30
C GLN A 355 8.62 20.23 0.78
N HIS A 356 9.90 20.60 0.95
CA HIS A 356 10.83 19.98 1.90
C HIS A 356 11.05 18.48 1.66
N ASP A 357 11.01 18.04 0.41
CA ASP A 357 11.45 16.69 0.04
C ASP A 357 12.97 16.59 0.27
N ARG A 358 13.39 15.58 1.07
CA ARG A 358 14.81 15.36 1.40
C ARG A 358 15.64 14.79 0.26
N TYR A 359 15.00 14.32 -0.81
CA TYR A 359 15.66 13.70 -1.96
C TYR A 359 15.68 14.61 -3.17
N TYR A 360 14.58 15.35 -3.38
CA TYR A 360 14.36 16.20 -4.52
C TYR A 360 13.76 17.53 -4.07
N SER A 361 14.58 18.55 -3.93
CA SER A 361 14.08 19.90 -3.66
C SER A 361 13.13 20.35 -4.76
N ILE A 362 12.27 21.32 -4.46
CA ILE A 362 11.37 21.91 -5.46
C ILE A 362 12.18 22.54 -6.59
N GLU A 363 13.29 23.18 -6.29
CA GLU A 363 14.18 23.78 -7.27
C GLU A 363 14.74 22.73 -8.24
N HIS A 364 15.27 21.62 -7.71
CA HIS A 364 15.75 20.49 -8.51
C HIS A 364 14.63 19.88 -9.37
N SER A 365 13.45 19.71 -8.79
CA SER A 365 12.30 19.14 -9.48
C SER A 365 11.78 20.04 -10.60
N ARG A 366 11.76 21.35 -10.40
CA ARG A 366 11.44 22.33 -11.45
C ARG A 366 12.48 22.33 -12.56
N SER A 367 13.77 22.25 -12.22
CA SER A 367 14.84 22.14 -13.23
C SER A 367 14.66 20.90 -14.10
N ASN A 368 14.28 19.76 -13.52
CA ASN A 368 13.95 18.55 -14.26
C ASN A 368 12.70 18.71 -15.15
N PHE A 369 11.67 19.41 -14.65
CA PHE A 369 10.49 19.74 -15.43
C PHE A 369 10.83 20.65 -16.62
N ASP A 370 11.74 21.63 -16.44
CA ASP A 370 12.23 22.48 -17.52
C ASP A 370 12.99 21.67 -18.59
N VAL A 371 13.81 20.70 -18.19
CA VAL A 371 14.48 19.78 -19.13
C VAL A 371 13.45 19.01 -19.95
N PHE A 372 12.42 18.45 -19.29
CA PHE A 372 11.31 17.78 -19.95
C PHE A 372 10.57 18.69 -20.94
N LYS A 373 10.24 19.93 -20.52
CA LYS A 373 9.57 20.93 -21.38
C LYS A 373 10.42 21.31 -22.59
N LYS A 374 11.73 21.54 -22.40
CA LYS A 374 12.68 21.85 -23.49
C LYS A 374 12.81 20.72 -24.50
N ALA A 375 12.62 19.48 -24.05
CA ALA A 375 12.60 18.31 -24.92
C ALA A 375 11.28 18.11 -25.70
N GLY A 376 10.30 19.02 -25.55
CA GLY A 376 9.01 18.98 -26.23
C GLY A 376 7.86 18.43 -25.38
N GLY A 377 8.11 18.13 -24.12
CA GLY A 377 7.11 17.60 -23.21
C GLY A 377 6.02 18.60 -22.87
N ASN A 378 4.81 18.10 -22.61
CA ASN A 378 3.65 18.86 -22.19
C ASN A 378 3.20 18.42 -20.79
N GLY A 379 2.95 19.37 -19.86
CA GLY A 379 2.55 19.02 -18.51
C GLY A 379 2.32 20.21 -17.60
N GLU A 380 1.78 19.90 -16.43
CA GLU A 380 1.54 20.84 -15.33
C GLU A 380 2.31 20.38 -14.09
N PHE A 381 2.85 21.33 -13.33
CA PHE A 381 3.67 21.11 -12.15
C PHE A 381 3.00 21.75 -10.92
N PHE A 382 2.73 20.94 -9.90
CA PHE A 382 2.11 21.37 -8.65
C PHE A 382 3.02 21.13 -7.46
N GLU A 383 2.98 22.06 -6.52
CA GLU A 383 3.69 21.99 -5.24
C GLU A 383 2.70 21.94 -4.09
N TYR A 384 3.02 21.12 -3.09
CA TYR A 384 2.17 20.95 -1.92
C TYR A 384 2.96 21.10 -0.62
N ALA A 385 2.38 21.81 0.34
CA ALA A 385 2.84 21.82 1.71
C ALA A 385 2.37 20.54 2.41
N VAL A 386 3.26 19.55 2.51
CA VAL A 386 2.95 18.26 3.14
C VAL A 386 3.05 18.41 4.67
N PRO A 387 2.05 17.95 5.46
CA PRO A 387 2.10 17.98 6.91
C PRO A 387 3.38 17.34 7.45
N GLY A 388 3.99 17.96 8.47
CA GLY A 388 5.25 17.51 9.05
C GLY A 388 6.50 17.79 8.20
N GLY A 389 6.37 18.52 7.09
CA GLY A 389 7.53 18.89 6.25
C GLY A 389 8.23 17.71 5.59
N ILE A 390 7.51 16.62 5.30
CA ILE A 390 8.06 15.42 4.64
C ILE A 390 7.52 15.35 3.20
N GLY A 391 8.02 16.23 2.34
CA GLY A 391 7.54 16.36 0.96
C GLY A 391 7.50 15.07 0.16
N HIS A 392 8.44 14.16 0.40
CA HIS A 392 8.48 12.84 -0.27
C HIS A 392 7.29 11.93 0.07
N ALA A 393 6.60 12.21 1.18
CA ALA A 393 5.41 11.46 1.61
C ALA A 393 4.09 11.98 1.00
N LEU A 394 4.13 12.89 0.01
CA LEU A 394 2.95 13.51 -0.60
C LEU A 394 1.84 12.50 -0.95
N LEU A 395 2.22 11.34 -1.48
CA LEU A 395 1.27 10.30 -1.89
C LEU A 395 0.34 9.84 -0.75
N ALA A 396 0.83 9.89 0.51
CA ALA A 396 0.06 9.50 1.68
C ALA A 396 -1.06 10.49 2.06
N TYR A 397 -1.15 11.64 1.38
CA TYR A 397 -2.10 12.72 1.68
C TYR A 397 -3.05 12.98 0.50
N PRO A 398 -4.03 12.10 0.23
CA PRO A 398 -4.94 12.25 -0.93
C PRO A 398 -5.68 13.58 -0.97
N ASN A 399 -6.02 14.15 0.18
CA ASN A 399 -6.69 15.43 0.29
C ASN A 399 -5.90 16.61 -0.32
N LEU A 400 -4.58 16.46 -0.51
CA LEU A 400 -3.75 17.49 -1.14
C LEU A 400 -3.77 17.40 -2.67
N TRP A 401 -3.76 16.19 -3.24
CA TRP A 401 -3.52 15.98 -4.66
C TRP A 401 -4.74 15.46 -5.45
N SER A 402 -5.75 14.91 -4.80
CA SER A 402 -6.88 14.24 -5.48
C SER A 402 -7.64 15.16 -6.44
N GLY A 403 -7.88 16.42 -6.03
CA GLY A 403 -8.57 17.40 -6.87
C GLY A 403 -7.82 17.74 -8.17
N ASP A 404 -6.48 17.86 -8.08
CA ASP A 404 -5.65 18.15 -9.26
C ASP A 404 -5.55 16.94 -10.18
N VAL A 405 -5.47 15.72 -9.62
CA VAL A 405 -5.53 14.47 -10.40
C VAL A 405 -6.89 14.34 -11.10
N GLU A 406 -7.99 14.64 -10.42
CA GLU A 406 -9.35 14.55 -11.00
C GLU A 406 -9.54 15.54 -12.15
N ARG A 407 -9.09 16.80 -11.97
CA ARG A 407 -9.08 17.79 -13.04
C ARG A 407 -8.24 17.32 -14.22
N TYR A 408 -7.04 16.81 -13.98
CA TYR A 408 -6.17 16.25 -15.01
C TYR A 408 -6.83 15.10 -15.78
N LEU A 409 -7.45 14.15 -15.09
CA LEU A 409 -8.16 13.02 -15.71
C LEU A 409 -9.31 13.49 -16.60
N THR A 410 -9.98 14.58 -16.21
CA THR A 410 -11.03 15.22 -17.03
C THR A 410 -10.43 15.83 -18.30
N VAL A 411 -9.33 16.59 -18.17
CA VAL A 411 -8.65 17.25 -19.29
C VAL A 411 -8.19 16.25 -20.35
N ILE A 412 -7.67 15.11 -19.95
CA ILE A 412 -7.22 14.05 -20.90
C ILE A 412 -8.33 13.11 -21.37
N GLY A 413 -9.59 13.35 -21.00
CA GLY A 413 -10.73 12.50 -21.37
C GLY A 413 -10.72 11.11 -20.72
N ALA A 414 -10.01 10.98 -19.61
CA ALA A 414 -9.91 9.74 -18.85
C ALA A 414 -11.09 9.51 -17.91
N LEU A 415 -11.74 10.57 -17.43
CA LEU A 415 -13.04 10.52 -16.76
C LEU A 415 -14.13 10.93 -17.78
N ARG A 416 -15.30 10.27 -17.69
CA ARG A 416 -16.50 10.79 -18.37
C ARG A 416 -16.92 12.06 -17.63
N ALA A 417 -17.23 13.12 -18.35
CA ALA A 417 -17.95 14.25 -17.77
C ALA A 417 -19.25 13.71 -17.17
N GLN A 418 -19.50 13.97 -15.91
CA GLN A 418 -20.77 13.66 -15.24
C GLN A 418 -21.87 14.55 -15.78
#